data_c4b3458f8b0cb9952957c9aaaa568ca5
#
_entry.id   c4b3458f8b0cb9952957c9aaaa568ca5
#
_cell.length_a   1.000
_cell.length_b   1.000
_cell.length_c   1.000
_cell.angle_alpha   90.00
_cell.angle_beta   90.00
_cell.angle_gamma   90.00
#
_symmetry.space_group_name_H-M   'P 1'
#
loop_
_entity.id
_entity.type
_entity.pdbx_description
1 polymer ?
#
loop_
_entity_poly.entity_id
_entity_poly.type
_entity_poly.pdbx_seq_one_letter_code
_entity_poly.pdbx_strand_id
1 'polypeptide(L)'
;DKSVSRGLGDVYKRQGLIGSETLGSTNTSTFNNKNVGTGKTVTVNSITLADGSGLAANYSISTGQTTTANVTAKTLSATASASNKVYDGLTTATTTLTFSGLVGSETLGQTVGSTFSDKNVATGKTVTVNSITLADGSNGGLASNYSISTGQTTTANITVKSLTVSG
;
A
#
# COMPACT_ATOMS: atom_id res chain seq x y z
N ASP A 1 0.70 -14.05 6.65
CA ASP A 1 0.13 -13.15 7.65
C ASP A 1 -0.67 -13.96 8.67
N LYS A 2 -0.13 -14.08 9.90
CA LYS A 2 -0.70 -14.91 10.99
C LYS A 2 -1.95 -14.29 11.64
N SER A 3 -2.37 -13.09 11.27
CA SER A 3 -3.49 -12.39 11.91
C SER A 3 -4.85 -12.85 11.42
N VAL A 4 -4.95 -13.28 10.17
CA VAL A 4 -6.23 -13.76 9.58
C VAL A 4 -6.60 -15.16 10.08
N SER A 5 -5.60 -15.98 10.42
CA SER A 5 -5.82 -17.34 10.96
C SER A 5 -6.38 -17.35 12.39
N ARG A 6 -6.08 -16.34 13.21
CA ARG A 6 -6.59 -16.28 14.59
C ARG A 6 -8.05 -15.87 14.71
N GLY A 7 -8.54 -15.00 13.82
CA GLY A 7 -9.92 -14.51 13.88
C GLY A 7 -10.97 -15.51 13.41
N LEU A 8 -10.62 -16.39 12.47
CA LEU A 8 -11.57 -17.40 11.97
C LEU A 8 -11.68 -18.63 12.87
N GLY A 9 -10.64 -18.95 13.64
CA GLY A 9 -10.64 -20.10 14.57
C GLY A 9 -11.57 -19.93 15.76
N ASP A 10 -11.81 -18.70 16.22
CA ASP A 10 -12.61 -18.41 17.42
C ASP A 10 -14.09 -18.15 17.12
N VAL A 11 -14.45 -17.82 15.88
CA VAL A 11 -15.83 -17.42 15.53
C VAL A 11 -16.73 -18.63 15.21
N TYR A 12 -16.16 -19.73 14.75
CA TYR A 12 -16.92 -20.95 14.48
C TYR A 12 -16.84 -21.90 15.67
N LYS A 13 -17.79 -21.75 16.61
CA LYS A 13 -18.05 -22.84 17.59
C LYS A 13 -18.33 -24.10 16.78
N ARG A 14 -17.48 -25.11 16.91
CA ARG A 14 -17.69 -26.42 16.31
C ARG A 14 -18.92 -27.05 16.98
N GLN A 15 -20.05 -26.93 16.30
CA GLN A 15 -21.29 -27.58 16.72
C GLN A 15 -21.32 -28.97 16.11
N GLY A 16 -21.80 -29.96 16.90
CA GLY A 16 -21.98 -31.33 16.44
C GLY A 16 -20.88 -32.31 16.86
N LEU A 17 -19.90 -31.91 17.65
CA LEU A 17 -18.98 -32.86 18.29
C LEU A 17 -19.73 -33.66 19.37
N ILE A 18 -19.40 -34.93 19.49
CA ILE A 18 -20.00 -35.83 20.47
C ILE A 18 -19.36 -35.61 21.84
N GLY A 19 -20.20 -35.36 22.85
CA GLY A 19 -19.75 -35.17 24.24
C GLY A 19 -18.73 -34.04 24.40
N SER A 20 -17.56 -34.34 24.94
CA SER A 20 -16.45 -33.39 25.17
C SER A 20 -15.31 -33.59 24.18
N GLU A 21 -15.54 -34.26 23.05
CA GLU A 21 -14.50 -34.44 22.04
C GLU A 21 -14.01 -33.12 21.45
N THR A 22 -12.77 -33.10 21.09
CA THR A 22 -12.11 -31.96 20.41
C THR A 22 -11.46 -32.42 19.11
N LEU A 23 -11.42 -31.54 18.12
CA LEU A 23 -10.69 -31.75 16.86
C LEU A 23 -9.78 -30.56 16.59
N GLY A 24 -8.62 -30.82 16.00
CA GLY A 24 -7.80 -29.82 15.34
C GLY A 24 -8.39 -29.42 13.98
N SER A 25 -8.03 -28.26 13.45
CA SER A 25 -8.32 -27.91 12.05
C SER A 25 -7.33 -26.89 11.51
N THR A 26 -7.06 -26.97 10.21
CA THR A 26 -6.41 -25.95 9.42
C THR A 26 -7.36 -25.53 8.30
N ASN A 27 -7.28 -24.28 7.85
CA ASN A 27 -8.10 -23.80 6.74
C ASN A 27 -7.32 -22.88 5.81
N THR A 28 -7.81 -22.74 4.59
CA THR A 28 -7.39 -21.71 3.64
C THR A 28 -8.58 -20.85 3.29
N SER A 29 -8.34 -19.54 3.19
CA SER A 29 -9.39 -18.59 2.88
C SER A 29 -8.86 -17.51 1.93
N THR A 30 -9.75 -16.96 1.10
CA THR A 30 -9.40 -15.91 0.15
C THR A 30 -10.39 -14.75 0.22
N PHE A 31 -9.88 -13.53 0.04
CA PHE A 31 -10.71 -12.37 -0.25
C PHE A 31 -11.30 -12.46 -1.66
N ASN A 32 -12.46 -11.84 -1.88
CA ASN A 32 -13.08 -11.75 -3.20
C ASN A 32 -12.20 -11.04 -4.25
N ASN A 33 -11.32 -10.12 -3.83
CA ASN A 33 -10.24 -9.54 -4.63
C ASN A 33 -9.18 -8.90 -3.72
N LYS A 34 -8.03 -8.51 -4.29
CA LYS A 34 -6.88 -7.96 -3.56
C LYS A 34 -7.02 -6.47 -3.17
N ASN A 35 -7.99 -5.74 -3.73
CA ASN A 35 -8.04 -4.29 -3.60
C ASN A 35 -8.50 -3.84 -2.21
N VAL A 36 -8.06 -2.64 -1.82
CA VAL A 36 -8.47 -1.96 -0.59
C VAL A 36 -10.00 -1.84 -0.53
N GLY A 37 -10.54 -2.08 0.64
CA GLY A 37 -11.97 -1.97 0.91
C GLY A 37 -12.35 -2.46 2.29
N THR A 38 -13.47 -1.99 2.77
CA THR A 38 -14.07 -2.41 4.04
C THR A 38 -15.15 -3.47 3.81
N GLY A 39 -15.33 -4.36 4.78
CA GLY A 39 -16.36 -5.40 4.73
C GLY A 39 -16.25 -6.35 3.54
N LYS A 40 -15.02 -6.59 3.06
CA LYS A 40 -14.80 -7.49 1.92
C LYS A 40 -15.07 -8.94 2.30
N THR A 41 -15.73 -9.66 1.41
CA THR A 41 -16.02 -11.09 1.62
C THR A 41 -14.74 -11.89 1.64
N VAL A 42 -14.61 -12.72 2.67
CA VAL A 42 -13.60 -13.77 2.81
C VAL A 42 -14.32 -15.11 2.78
N THR A 43 -13.91 -15.98 1.87
CA THR A 43 -14.51 -17.32 1.69
C THR A 43 -13.52 -18.38 2.15
N VAL A 44 -14.01 -19.35 2.94
CA VAL A 44 -13.24 -20.52 3.34
C VAL A 44 -13.23 -21.52 2.19
N ASN A 45 -12.06 -21.75 1.59
CA ASN A 45 -11.90 -22.60 0.41
C ASN A 45 -11.63 -24.07 0.77
N SER A 46 -10.88 -24.31 1.85
CA SER A 46 -10.59 -25.65 2.33
C SER A 46 -10.55 -25.69 3.86
N ILE A 47 -10.96 -26.82 4.42
CA ILE A 47 -10.79 -27.12 5.84
C ILE A 47 -10.26 -28.56 5.92
N THR A 48 -9.16 -28.75 6.64
CA THR A 48 -8.62 -30.08 6.96
C THR A 48 -8.80 -30.28 8.45
N LEU A 49 -9.52 -31.33 8.85
CA LEU A 49 -9.64 -31.76 10.23
C LEU A 49 -8.43 -32.57 10.66
N ALA A 50 -8.06 -32.45 11.93
CA ALA A 50 -7.03 -33.25 12.58
C ALA A 50 -7.56 -33.85 13.87
N ASP A 51 -7.02 -34.99 14.29
CA ASP A 51 -7.38 -35.63 15.52
C ASP A 51 -7.12 -34.74 16.75
N GLY A 52 -8.00 -34.82 17.71
CA GLY A 52 -7.85 -34.25 19.04
C GLY A 52 -8.12 -35.30 20.08
N SER A 53 -9.09 -35.10 20.98
CA SER A 53 -9.64 -36.22 21.79
C SER A 53 -10.62 -37.07 20.98
N GLY A 54 -11.23 -36.52 19.91
CA GLY A 54 -11.99 -37.22 18.89
C GLY A 54 -11.15 -37.51 17.64
N LEU A 55 -11.61 -38.52 16.87
CA LEU A 55 -10.99 -38.89 15.59
C LEU A 55 -11.58 -38.08 14.43
N ALA A 56 -10.74 -37.40 13.67
CA ALA A 56 -11.15 -36.56 12.50
C ALA A 56 -11.94 -37.38 11.47
N ALA A 57 -11.60 -38.67 11.31
CA ALA A 57 -12.27 -39.57 10.38
C ALA A 57 -13.77 -39.83 10.70
N ASN A 58 -14.21 -39.56 11.93
CA ASN A 58 -15.61 -39.68 12.33
C ASN A 58 -16.45 -38.44 11.98
N TYR A 59 -15.85 -37.40 11.44
CA TYR A 59 -16.47 -36.10 11.20
C TYR A 59 -16.27 -35.63 9.78
N SER A 60 -17.23 -34.85 9.30
CA SER A 60 -17.12 -34.12 8.03
C SER A 60 -17.51 -32.67 8.27
N ILE A 61 -16.92 -31.78 7.46
CA ILE A 61 -17.22 -30.35 7.47
C ILE A 61 -17.31 -29.84 6.05
N SER A 62 -18.30 -29.01 5.76
CA SER A 62 -18.42 -28.34 4.46
C SER A 62 -17.52 -27.11 4.41
N THR A 63 -17.20 -26.66 3.21
CA THR A 63 -16.50 -25.41 2.92
C THR A 63 -17.46 -24.39 2.33
N GLY A 64 -16.98 -23.19 2.01
CA GLY A 64 -17.81 -22.12 1.44
C GLY A 64 -18.40 -21.16 2.46
N GLN A 65 -18.11 -21.33 3.76
CA GLN A 65 -18.48 -20.34 4.78
C GLN A 65 -17.82 -18.99 4.44
N THR A 66 -18.58 -17.93 4.70
CA THR A 66 -18.10 -16.57 4.43
C THR A 66 -18.09 -15.72 5.70
N THR A 67 -17.16 -14.79 5.75
CA THR A 67 -17.08 -13.71 6.73
C THR A 67 -16.64 -12.44 6.03
N THR A 68 -16.49 -11.35 6.76
CA THR A 68 -15.99 -10.11 6.20
C THR A 68 -14.74 -9.64 6.93
N ALA A 69 -13.82 -9.00 6.18
CA ALA A 69 -12.64 -8.35 6.72
C ALA A 69 -12.28 -7.14 5.85
N ASN A 70 -11.36 -6.31 6.34
CA ASN A 70 -10.91 -5.12 5.62
C ASN A 70 -9.55 -5.39 4.98
N VAL A 71 -9.34 -4.81 3.79
CA VAL A 71 -8.02 -4.65 3.19
C VAL A 71 -7.67 -3.17 3.27
N THR A 72 -6.57 -2.82 3.92
CA THR A 72 -6.12 -1.44 4.10
C THR A 72 -5.05 -1.06 3.09
N ALA A 73 -4.93 0.25 2.79
CA ALA A 73 -3.93 0.75 1.87
C ALA A 73 -2.50 0.48 2.40
N LYS A 74 -1.62 0.09 1.49
CA LYS A 74 -0.21 -0.10 1.79
C LYS A 74 0.52 1.24 1.73
N THR A 75 1.23 1.60 2.80
CA THR A 75 2.02 2.83 2.83
C THR A 75 3.29 2.66 2.00
N LEU A 76 3.53 3.60 1.10
CA LEU A 76 4.75 3.70 0.30
C LEU A 76 5.75 4.65 0.97
N SER A 77 7.03 4.43 0.70
CA SER A 77 8.09 5.42 0.85
C SER A 77 8.52 5.93 -0.53
N ALA A 78 9.12 7.11 -0.58
CA ALA A 78 9.63 7.68 -1.81
C ALA A 78 10.93 8.44 -1.60
N THR A 79 11.80 8.37 -2.60
CA THR A 79 12.99 9.21 -2.72
C THR A 79 12.71 10.28 -3.76
N ALA A 80 12.98 11.55 -3.42
CA ALA A 80 12.79 12.68 -4.31
C ALA A 80 14.07 13.02 -5.05
N SER A 81 13.97 13.39 -6.33
CA SER A 81 15.01 14.05 -7.09
C SER A 81 14.45 15.32 -7.73
N ALA A 82 15.21 16.41 -7.75
CA ALA A 82 14.78 17.68 -8.29
C ALA A 82 15.73 18.18 -9.40
N SER A 83 15.16 18.86 -10.39
CA SER A 83 15.92 19.48 -11.46
C SER A 83 16.42 20.86 -11.05
N ASN A 84 17.64 21.22 -11.49
CA ASN A 84 18.10 22.60 -11.43
C ASN A 84 17.23 23.50 -12.32
N LYS A 85 17.14 24.78 -11.98
CA LYS A 85 16.47 25.76 -12.84
C LYS A 85 17.25 27.06 -12.95
N VAL A 86 16.98 27.82 -14.00
CA VAL A 86 17.40 29.22 -14.13
C VAL A 86 16.44 30.09 -13.32
N TYR A 87 16.97 31.16 -12.72
CA TYR A 87 16.17 32.13 -11.96
C TYR A 87 14.99 32.67 -12.79
N ASP A 88 13.80 32.49 -12.26
CA ASP A 88 12.51 32.90 -12.85
C ASP A 88 11.66 33.76 -11.91
N GLY A 89 12.15 34.02 -10.68
CA GLY A 89 11.45 34.77 -9.67
C GLY A 89 10.48 33.94 -8.82
N LEU A 90 10.33 32.62 -9.09
CA LEU A 90 9.42 31.72 -8.42
C LEU A 90 10.14 30.68 -7.56
N THR A 91 9.43 30.12 -6.59
CA THR A 91 9.95 29.01 -5.76
C THR A 91 9.55 27.63 -6.30
N THR A 92 8.71 27.54 -7.33
CA THR A 92 8.28 26.24 -7.88
C THR A 92 9.48 25.39 -8.31
N ALA A 93 9.44 24.10 -8.01
CA ALA A 93 10.47 23.12 -8.39
C ALA A 93 9.86 21.97 -9.20
N THR A 94 10.64 21.43 -10.14
CA THR A 94 10.30 20.20 -10.84
C THR A 94 10.93 19.03 -10.12
N THR A 95 10.11 18.11 -9.63
CA THR A 95 10.54 16.98 -8.82
C THR A 95 9.92 15.68 -9.33
N THR A 96 10.69 14.60 -9.28
CA THR A 96 10.25 13.23 -9.55
C THR A 96 10.45 12.40 -8.31
N LEU A 97 9.50 11.49 -8.01
CA LEU A 97 9.59 10.54 -6.92
C LEU A 97 9.84 9.13 -7.46
N THR A 98 10.74 8.42 -6.82
CA THR A 98 10.91 6.97 -7.00
C THR A 98 10.27 6.29 -5.82
N PHE A 99 9.20 5.52 -6.05
CA PHE A 99 8.47 4.80 -5.01
C PHE A 99 9.16 3.51 -4.60
N SER A 100 9.06 3.19 -3.32
CA SER A 100 9.45 1.90 -2.75
C SER A 100 8.28 1.31 -1.97
N GLY A 101 8.12 -0.01 -2.05
CA GLY A 101 7.06 -0.74 -1.35
C GLY A 101 5.88 -1.16 -2.24
N LEU A 102 5.92 -0.91 -3.56
CA LEU A 102 4.93 -1.44 -4.49
C LEU A 102 4.87 -2.97 -4.45
N VAL A 103 3.72 -3.54 -4.75
CA VAL A 103 3.51 -4.99 -4.76
C VAL A 103 3.93 -5.57 -6.12
N GLY A 104 4.82 -6.55 -6.10
CA GLY A 104 5.29 -7.23 -7.31
C GLY A 104 5.88 -6.25 -8.33
N SER A 105 5.34 -6.24 -9.54
CA SER A 105 5.73 -5.36 -10.64
C SER A 105 4.74 -4.19 -10.88
N GLU A 106 3.85 -3.91 -9.94
CA GLU A 106 2.90 -2.81 -10.05
C GLU A 106 3.63 -1.46 -10.18
N THR A 107 3.07 -0.56 -10.98
CA THR A 107 3.54 0.83 -11.09
C THR A 107 2.41 1.79 -10.73
N LEU A 108 2.77 3.03 -10.40
CA LEU A 108 1.81 4.12 -10.19
C LEU A 108 2.24 5.35 -10.97
N GLY A 109 1.27 6.10 -11.46
CA GLY A 109 1.46 7.46 -11.90
C GLY A 109 1.52 8.42 -10.71
N GLN A 110 2.09 9.61 -10.94
CA GLN A 110 2.23 10.64 -9.91
C GLN A 110 2.13 12.05 -10.47
N THR A 111 1.53 12.94 -9.69
CA THR A 111 1.66 14.40 -9.85
C THR A 111 2.24 14.95 -8.55
N VAL A 112 3.33 15.72 -8.66
CA VAL A 112 4.09 16.21 -7.51
C VAL A 112 4.13 17.72 -7.54
N GLY A 113 3.73 18.37 -6.44
CA GLY A 113 3.95 19.80 -6.20
C GLY A 113 5.09 19.99 -5.22
N SER A 114 6.08 20.78 -5.59
CA SER A 114 7.27 21.03 -4.76
C SER A 114 7.81 22.45 -4.91
N THR A 115 8.55 22.89 -3.90
CA THR A 115 9.10 24.23 -3.86
C THR A 115 10.54 24.25 -3.34
N PHE A 116 11.35 25.16 -3.88
CA PHE A 116 12.62 25.58 -3.30
C PHE A 116 12.37 26.35 -1.99
N SER A 117 13.34 26.34 -1.10
CA SER A 117 13.32 27.09 0.18
C SER A 117 13.13 28.59 -0.01
N ASP A 118 13.66 29.16 -1.08
CA ASP A 118 13.43 30.53 -1.57
C ASP A 118 13.75 30.62 -3.06
N LYS A 119 13.50 31.76 -3.69
CA LYS A 119 13.67 32.00 -5.13
C LYS A 119 15.09 32.39 -5.57
N ASN A 120 15.99 32.69 -4.64
CA ASN A 120 17.29 33.30 -4.96
C ASN A 120 18.27 32.29 -5.53
N VAL A 121 19.21 32.77 -6.34
CA VAL A 121 20.28 31.97 -6.91
C VAL A 121 21.17 31.41 -5.80
N ALA A 122 21.37 30.11 -5.81
CA ALA A 122 22.29 29.38 -4.93
C ALA A 122 22.45 27.93 -5.41
N THR A 123 23.50 27.27 -4.94
CA THR A 123 23.73 25.84 -5.12
C THR A 123 23.17 25.03 -3.90
N GLY A 124 22.75 23.80 -4.13
CA GLY A 124 22.36 22.89 -3.07
C GLY A 124 21.14 23.36 -2.26
N LYS A 125 20.22 24.12 -2.86
CA LYS A 125 19.01 24.60 -2.18
C LYS A 125 18.07 23.46 -1.89
N THR A 126 17.51 23.47 -0.67
CA THR A 126 16.48 22.50 -0.29
C THR A 126 15.22 22.66 -1.16
N VAL A 127 14.77 21.54 -1.68
CA VAL A 127 13.47 21.39 -2.35
C VAL A 127 12.60 20.47 -1.50
N THR A 128 11.39 20.92 -1.18
CA THR A 128 10.43 20.17 -0.38
C THR A 128 9.23 19.76 -1.23
N VAL A 129 8.82 18.51 -1.12
CA VAL A 129 7.60 17.99 -1.74
C VAL A 129 6.41 18.36 -0.85
N ASN A 130 5.51 19.19 -1.38
CA ASN A 130 4.37 19.73 -0.63
C ASN A 130 3.08 18.96 -0.91
N SER A 131 2.94 18.39 -2.11
CA SER A 131 1.78 17.58 -2.50
C SER A 131 2.18 16.42 -3.39
N ILE A 132 1.48 15.29 -3.22
CA ILE A 132 1.61 14.10 -4.06
C ILE A 132 0.19 13.60 -4.36
N THR A 133 -0.13 13.47 -5.64
CA THR A 133 -1.34 12.79 -6.10
C THR A 133 -0.91 11.53 -6.83
N LEU A 134 -1.32 10.37 -6.32
CA LEU A 134 -1.12 9.08 -6.99
C LEU A 134 -2.16 8.90 -8.08
N ALA A 135 -1.78 8.26 -9.17
CA ALA A 135 -2.66 7.82 -10.23
C ALA A 135 -2.43 6.33 -10.52
N ASP A 136 -3.44 5.68 -11.07
CA ASP A 136 -3.31 4.28 -11.47
C ASP A 136 -2.19 4.13 -12.50
N GLY A 137 -1.48 3.03 -12.39
CA GLY A 137 -0.36 2.69 -13.27
C GLY A 137 -0.60 1.40 -14.02
N SER A 138 0.48 0.70 -14.35
CA SER A 138 0.45 -0.57 -15.06
C SER A 138 0.55 -1.77 -14.11
N ASN A 139 0.40 -2.99 -14.68
CA ASN A 139 0.49 -4.26 -13.97
C ASN A 139 -0.48 -4.39 -12.78
N GLY A 140 -1.63 -3.71 -12.84
CA GLY A 140 -2.65 -3.75 -11.79
C GLY A 140 -2.38 -2.80 -10.63
N GLY A 141 -1.48 -1.85 -10.78
CA GLY A 141 -1.24 -0.78 -9.80
C GLY A 141 -2.42 0.19 -9.75
N LEU A 142 -3.18 0.17 -8.66
CA LEU A 142 -4.28 1.06 -8.38
C LEU A 142 -3.88 2.05 -7.27
N ALA A 143 -4.01 3.33 -7.53
CA ALA A 143 -3.68 4.39 -6.56
C ALA A 143 -4.42 4.21 -5.23
N SER A 144 -5.67 3.73 -5.27
CA SER A 144 -6.49 3.46 -4.09
C SER A 144 -5.95 2.37 -3.17
N ASN A 145 -5.04 1.50 -3.66
CA ASN A 145 -4.42 0.44 -2.87
C ASN A 145 -3.20 0.94 -2.08
N TYR A 146 -2.81 2.21 -2.26
CA TYR A 146 -1.60 2.78 -1.68
C TYR A 146 -1.87 4.11 -0.98
N SER A 147 -0.99 4.43 -0.03
CA SER A 147 -0.91 5.73 0.63
C SER A 147 0.54 6.20 0.66
N ILE A 148 0.76 7.51 0.68
CA ILE A 148 2.08 8.12 0.79
C ILE A 148 1.97 9.43 1.54
N SER A 149 2.96 9.75 2.37
CA SER A 149 3.08 11.05 3.04
C SER A 149 3.84 12.04 2.16
N THR A 150 3.63 13.32 2.36
CA THR A 150 4.43 14.43 1.80
C THR A 150 5.60 14.79 2.73
N GLY A 151 6.44 15.74 2.32
CA GLY A 151 7.55 16.24 3.12
C GLY A 151 8.92 15.64 2.75
N GLN A 152 9.00 14.83 1.67
CA GLN A 152 10.30 14.42 1.14
C GLN A 152 11.10 15.64 0.74
N THR A 153 12.40 15.61 1.03
CA THR A 153 13.34 16.69 0.68
C THR A 153 14.43 16.18 -0.22
N THR A 154 14.91 17.05 -1.08
CA THR A 154 16.11 16.86 -1.91
C THR A 154 16.79 18.20 -2.12
N THR A 155 17.81 18.28 -2.94
CA THR A 155 18.49 19.53 -3.26
C THR A 155 18.59 19.73 -4.76
N ALA A 156 18.55 21.01 -5.19
CA ALA A 156 18.83 21.42 -6.57
C ALA A 156 19.37 22.85 -6.58
N ASN A 157 19.82 23.30 -7.74
CA ASN A 157 20.42 24.63 -7.89
C ASN A 157 19.45 25.59 -8.58
N ILE A 158 19.46 26.84 -8.17
CA ILE A 158 18.95 27.98 -8.98
C ILE A 158 20.13 28.74 -9.52
N THR A 159 20.24 28.81 -10.84
CA THR A 159 21.35 29.48 -11.53
C THR A 159 20.94 30.89 -11.99
N VAL A 160 21.92 31.72 -12.25
CA VAL A 160 21.70 33.09 -12.75
C VAL A 160 20.97 33.12 -14.09
N LYS A 161 20.11 34.10 -14.27
CA LYS A 161 19.48 34.41 -15.54
C LYS A 161 20.32 35.42 -16.28
N SER A 162 20.76 35.11 -17.49
CA SER A 162 21.52 36.05 -18.35
C SER A 162 20.59 37.15 -18.87
N LEU A 163 21.07 38.35 -18.88
CA LEU A 163 20.40 39.49 -19.49
C LEU A 163 21.07 39.81 -20.85
N THR A 164 20.26 40.20 -21.81
CA THR A 164 20.71 40.72 -23.10
C THR A 164 20.41 42.20 -23.15
N VAL A 165 21.38 42.99 -23.65
CA VAL A 165 21.19 44.40 -23.94
C VAL A 165 20.90 44.54 -25.44
N SER A 166 19.79 45.16 -25.79
CA SER A 166 19.46 45.57 -27.16
C SER A 166 19.73 47.05 -27.28
N GLY A 167 20.51 47.45 -28.28
CA GLY A 167 20.74 48.85 -28.64
C GLY A 167 19.67 49.36 -29.60
#